data_b841841d63bfa7f89abe76e5d5457255
#
_entry.id   b841841d63bfa7f89abe76e5d5457255
#
_cell.length_a   1.000
_cell.length_b   1.000
_cell.length_c   1.000
_cell.angle_alpha   90.00
_cell.angle_beta   90.00
_cell.angle_gamma   90.00
#
_symmetry.space_group_name_H-M   'P 1'
#
loop_
_entity.id
_entity.type
_entity.pdbx_description
1 polymer ?
#
loop_
_entity_poly.entity_id
_entity_poly.type
_entity_poly.pdbx_seq_one_letter_code
_entity_poly.pdbx_strand_id
1 'polypeptide(L)'
;MRFRSVLLGDLEIEDEGSFSHVALYGDLKHIASEHRLSFLVPDRGELPWDDVALLNLTYWTPGVADVLAAPRIPADVVAHVVWHHLCARSVPPGMKANLLGESVASAFDFYLVGRLLGRSPDSSFLETQVPRMAAAAEDAGADPEALETLLREAAEEPERAFEDLRELLFDTSLALAEASSVEDAAASLTRAKDHRFGAIVHHYELSNWVIRSKLERLAPNATKDEAAALEVDRALREAPDAVGWLEANWVRPALEGRTVMSLGVQ
;
A
#
# COMPACT_ATOMS: atom_id res chain seq x y z
N MET A 1 19.05 16.79 -16.29
CA MET A 1 18.50 17.13 -14.97
C MET A 1 19.34 16.44 -13.91
N ARG A 2 19.61 17.06 -12.76
CA ARG A 2 20.35 16.45 -11.64
C ARG A 2 19.37 16.24 -10.49
N PHE A 3 19.64 15.21 -9.69
CA PHE A 3 18.85 14.88 -8.51
C PHE A 3 19.76 14.92 -7.28
N ARG A 4 19.18 15.23 -6.14
CA ARG A 4 19.79 15.11 -4.82
C ARG A 4 18.98 14.20 -3.93
N SER A 5 19.64 13.48 -3.04
CA SER A 5 18.97 12.69 -2.01
C SER A 5 18.54 13.60 -0.87
N VAL A 6 17.30 13.40 -0.40
CA VAL A 6 16.67 14.17 0.69
C VAL A 6 16.03 13.18 1.66
N LEU A 7 16.22 13.42 2.96
CA LEU A 7 15.54 12.65 3.98
C LEU A 7 14.09 13.13 4.14
N LEU A 8 13.19 12.26 4.61
CA LEU A 8 11.81 12.64 4.87
C LEU A 8 11.69 13.91 5.74
N GLY A 9 12.53 14.04 6.77
CA GLY A 9 12.52 15.20 7.66
C GLY A 9 12.89 16.54 7.01
N ASP A 10 13.45 16.50 5.81
CA ASP A 10 13.81 17.70 5.02
C ASP A 10 12.77 18.00 3.91
N LEU A 11 11.69 17.21 3.83
CA LEU A 11 10.59 17.39 2.88
C LEU A 11 9.41 18.10 3.54
N GLU A 12 8.69 18.86 2.75
CA GLU A 12 7.34 19.30 3.11
C GLU A 12 6.38 18.12 2.95
N ILE A 13 5.59 17.83 4.00
CA ILE A 13 4.55 16.80 3.91
C ILE A 13 3.22 17.50 3.63
N GLU A 14 2.67 17.23 2.44
CA GLU A 14 1.41 17.81 2.00
C GLU A 14 0.24 17.15 2.74
N ASP A 15 -0.76 17.96 3.09
CA ASP A 15 -2.01 17.53 3.75
C ASP A 15 -1.82 16.85 5.11
N GLU A 16 -0.66 16.97 5.75
CA GLU A 16 -0.38 16.31 7.02
C GLU A 16 -1.40 16.65 8.12
N GLY A 17 -1.91 17.88 8.10
CA GLY A 17 -2.90 18.34 9.06
C GLY A 17 -4.16 17.48 9.09
N SER A 18 -4.61 17.00 7.93
CA SER A 18 -5.78 16.13 7.79
C SER A 18 -5.59 14.78 8.48
N PHE A 19 -4.37 14.29 8.57
CA PHE A 19 -4.01 12.99 9.16
C PHE A 19 -3.70 13.05 10.66
N SER A 20 -3.67 14.24 11.26
CA SER A 20 -3.23 14.46 12.66
C SER A 20 -4.02 13.67 13.71
N HIS A 21 -5.26 13.29 13.41
CA HIS A 21 -6.11 12.48 14.29
C HIS A 21 -5.97 10.97 14.09
N VAL A 22 -5.16 10.52 13.11
CA VAL A 22 -4.87 9.12 12.86
C VAL A 22 -3.55 8.77 13.54
N ALA A 23 -3.64 8.22 14.76
CA ALA A 23 -2.45 7.95 15.59
C ALA A 23 -1.41 7.08 14.86
N LEU A 24 -1.87 6.03 14.18
CA LEU A 24 -1.00 5.11 13.43
C LEU A 24 -0.23 5.82 12.30
N TYR A 25 -0.80 6.84 11.66
CA TYR A 25 -0.07 7.67 10.70
C TYR A 25 1.14 8.37 11.36
N GLY A 26 0.94 8.92 12.56
CA GLY A 26 2.02 9.56 13.33
C GLY A 26 3.17 8.60 13.63
N ASP A 27 2.85 7.36 13.99
CA ASP A 27 3.84 6.30 14.24
C ASP A 27 4.60 5.93 12.96
N LEU A 28 3.90 5.75 11.85
CA LEU A 28 4.52 5.47 10.54
C LEU A 28 5.47 6.60 10.11
N LYS A 29 5.04 7.86 10.22
CA LYS A 29 5.89 9.02 9.94
C LYS A 29 7.14 9.03 10.83
N HIS A 30 7.00 8.72 12.13
CA HIS A 30 8.12 8.63 13.05
C HIS A 30 9.13 7.55 12.61
N ILE A 31 8.63 6.36 12.23
CA ILE A 31 9.47 5.28 11.68
C ILE A 31 10.23 5.76 10.44
N ALA A 32 9.54 6.43 9.50
CA ALA A 32 10.19 6.95 8.29
C ALA A 32 11.36 7.89 8.60
N SER A 33 11.21 8.72 9.63
CA SER A 33 12.24 9.64 10.09
C SER A 33 13.40 8.91 10.77
N GLU A 34 13.12 8.06 11.75
CA GLU A 34 14.12 7.30 12.52
C GLU A 34 14.92 6.33 11.63
N HIS A 35 14.24 5.66 10.69
CA HIS A 35 14.89 4.75 9.74
C HIS A 35 15.50 5.49 8.54
N ARG A 36 15.45 6.84 8.55
CA ARG A 36 16.10 7.71 7.58
C ARG A 36 15.71 7.40 6.13
N LEU A 37 14.41 7.20 5.89
CA LEU A 37 13.91 7.02 4.53
C LEU A 37 14.28 8.25 3.70
N SER A 38 14.79 8.00 2.49
CA SER A 38 15.29 9.05 1.61
C SER A 38 14.70 8.93 0.21
N PHE A 39 14.56 10.08 -0.42
CA PHE A 39 13.99 10.24 -1.75
C PHE A 39 14.94 11.04 -2.64
N LEU A 40 14.80 10.87 -3.95
CA LEU A 40 15.48 11.71 -4.93
C LEU A 40 14.53 12.83 -5.35
N VAL A 41 15.01 14.07 -5.26
CA VAL A 41 14.29 15.27 -5.74
C VAL A 41 15.14 16.01 -6.76
N PRO A 42 14.52 16.76 -7.72
CA PRO A 42 15.30 17.61 -8.62
C PRO A 42 16.13 18.65 -7.86
N ASP A 43 17.36 18.90 -8.31
CA ASP A 43 18.22 19.94 -7.72
C ASP A 43 17.60 21.34 -7.85
N ARG A 44 16.80 21.57 -8.90
CA ARG A 44 16.15 22.84 -9.19
C ARG A 44 14.79 22.62 -9.84
N GLY A 45 13.81 23.39 -9.39
CA GLY A 45 12.43 23.36 -9.92
C GLY A 45 11.71 22.08 -9.56
N GLU A 46 10.67 21.79 -10.32
CA GLU A 46 9.81 20.62 -10.19
C GLU A 46 9.82 19.83 -11.50
N LEU A 47 9.51 18.53 -11.42
CA LEU A 47 9.30 17.72 -12.62
C LEU A 47 7.93 18.09 -13.23
N PRO A 48 7.83 18.15 -14.56
CA PRO A 48 6.57 18.44 -15.23
C PRO A 48 5.70 17.16 -15.28
N TRP A 49 5.40 16.62 -14.11
CA TRP A 49 4.55 15.43 -13.97
C TRP A 49 3.19 15.86 -13.46
N ASP A 50 2.22 15.83 -14.33
CA ASP A 50 0.84 16.05 -13.96
C ASP A 50 0.36 14.80 -13.18
N ASP A 51 -0.25 14.99 -12.03
CA ASP A 51 -0.86 13.94 -11.19
C ASP A 51 0.07 12.81 -10.69
N VAL A 52 1.39 12.94 -10.84
CA VAL A 52 2.38 11.97 -10.34
C VAL A 52 3.27 12.61 -9.28
N ALA A 53 3.01 12.30 -8.02
CA ALA A 53 3.84 12.78 -6.90
C ALA A 53 5.14 11.99 -6.75
N LEU A 54 5.09 10.69 -6.99
CA LEU A 54 6.17 9.73 -6.73
C LEU A 54 6.38 8.81 -7.94
N LEU A 55 7.62 8.65 -8.38
CA LEU A 55 8.03 7.51 -9.19
C LEU A 55 8.68 6.47 -8.27
N ASN A 56 7.95 5.39 -7.99
CA ASN A 56 8.37 4.31 -7.11
C ASN A 56 9.43 3.43 -7.81
N LEU A 57 10.68 3.89 -7.84
CA LEU A 57 11.78 3.11 -8.41
C LEU A 57 12.23 1.96 -7.51
N THR A 58 12.07 2.09 -6.20
CA THR A 58 12.43 1.02 -5.25
C THR A 58 11.58 -0.22 -5.49
N TYR A 59 10.35 -0.03 -5.96
CA TYR A 59 9.48 -1.12 -6.36
C TYR A 59 10.06 -1.96 -7.53
N TRP A 60 10.68 -1.29 -8.51
CA TRP A 60 11.22 -1.96 -9.70
C TRP A 60 12.69 -2.36 -9.58
N THR A 61 13.47 -1.61 -8.82
CA THR A 61 14.93 -1.81 -8.73
C THR A 61 15.39 -1.64 -7.28
N PRO A 62 15.62 -2.73 -6.55
CA PRO A 62 16.12 -2.65 -5.17
C PRO A 62 17.43 -1.85 -5.08
N GLY A 63 17.55 -1.03 -4.04
CA GLY A 63 18.76 -0.26 -3.74
C GLY A 63 18.85 1.10 -4.42
N VAL A 64 17.84 1.51 -5.21
CA VAL A 64 17.68 2.91 -5.65
C VAL A 64 16.68 3.61 -4.72
N ALA A 65 16.66 4.94 -4.75
CA ALA A 65 15.64 5.71 -4.04
C ALA A 65 14.51 6.13 -4.97
N ASP A 66 13.31 6.25 -4.42
CA ASP A 66 12.16 6.76 -5.14
C ASP A 66 12.33 8.24 -5.49
N VAL A 67 11.72 8.66 -6.60
CA VAL A 67 11.85 10.02 -7.13
C VAL A 67 10.56 10.78 -6.89
N LEU A 68 10.67 11.91 -6.20
CA LEU A 68 9.57 12.86 -6.05
C LEU A 68 9.64 13.94 -7.15
N ALA A 69 8.49 14.41 -7.59
CA ALA A 69 8.40 15.48 -8.57
C ALA A 69 8.93 16.82 -8.03
N ALA A 70 8.85 17.04 -6.73
CA ALA A 70 9.25 18.25 -6.01
C ALA A 70 9.76 17.88 -4.60
N PRO A 71 10.35 18.83 -3.84
CA PRO A 71 10.78 18.57 -2.46
C PRO A 71 9.60 18.57 -1.47
N ARG A 72 8.52 17.91 -1.84
CA ARG A 72 7.32 17.69 -1.05
C ARG A 72 6.79 16.27 -1.31
N ILE A 73 6.06 15.73 -0.35
CA ILE A 73 5.52 14.37 -0.39
C ILE A 73 4.11 14.36 0.21
N PRO A 74 3.10 13.76 -0.44
CA PRO A 74 1.78 13.59 0.18
C PRO A 74 1.83 12.70 1.43
N ALA A 75 0.99 12.99 2.41
CA ALA A 75 0.96 12.28 3.69
C ALA A 75 0.62 10.79 3.53
N ASP A 76 -0.31 10.45 2.63
CA ASP A 76 -0.65 9.07 2.30
C ASP A 76 0.55 8.30 1.73
N VAL A 77 1.33 8.94 0.84
CA VAL A 77 2.55 8.33 0.27
C VAL A 77 3.58 8.04 1.36
N VAL A 78 3.70 8.89 2.40
CA VAL A 78 4.57 8.60 3.55
C VAL A 78 4.15 7.29 4.22
N ALA A 79 2.87 7.11 4.51
CA ALA A 79 2.37 5.89 5.11
C ALA A 79 2.59 4.66 4.20
N HIS A 80 2.26 4.80 2.92
CA HIS A 80 2.39 3.75 1.92
C HIS A 80 3.84 3.20 1.83
N VAL A 81 4.84 4.07 1.69
CA VAL A 81 6.25 3.63 1.60
C VAL A 81 6.75 3.03 2.90
N VAL A 82 6.21 3.45 4.06
CA VAL A 82 6.59 2.85 5.34
C VAL A 82 6.03 1.44 5.47
N TRP A 83 4.84 1.15 4.98
CA TRP A 83 4.32 -0.22 4.96
C TRP A 83 5.20 -1.14 4.11
N HIS A 84 5.66 -0.71 2.94
CA HIS A 84 6.65 -1.46 2.17
C HIS A 84 7.95 -1.69 2.93
N HIS A 85 8.46 -0.65 3.61
CA HIS A 85 9.66 -0.75 4.43
C HIS A 85 9.48 -1.76 5.58
N LEU A 86 8.36 -1.74 6.29
CA LEU A 86 8.04 -2.66 7.37
C LEU A 86 7.87 -4.10 6.87
N CYS A 87 7.18 -4.29 5.75
CA CYS A 87 7.03 -5.61 5.12
C CYS A 87 8.40 -6.19 4.75
N ALA A 88 9.27 -5.41 4.10
CA ALA A 88 10.60 -5.85 3.70
C ALA A 88 11.52 -6.23 4.90
N ARG A 89 11.24 -5.70 6.09
CA ARG A 89 11.96 -6.05 7.33
C ARG A 89 11.38 -7.25 8.05
N SER A 90 10.12 -7.55 7.80
CA SER A 90 9.36 -8.59 8.52
C SER A 90 9.25 -9.89 7.74
N VAL A 91 9.32 -9.81 6.42
CA VAL A 91 9.10 -10.94 5.52
C VAL A 91 10.30 -11.07 4.58
N PRO A 92 10.90 -12.25 4.42
CA PRO A 92 11.95 -12.49 3.44
C PRO A 92 11.50 -12.09 2.03
N PRO A 93 12.40 -11.52 1.19
CA PRO A 93 12.04 -11.04 -0.13
C PRO A 93 11.58 -12.19 -1.04
N GLY A 94 10.53 -11.96 -1.82
CA GLY A 94 9.97 -12.93 -2.75
C GLY A 94 8.69 -12.44 -3.39
N MET A 95 8.16 -13.21 -4.34
CA MET A 95 6.93 -12.84 -5.06
C MET A 95 5.76 -12.59 -4.10
N LYS A 96 5.51 -13.51 -3.16
CA LYS A 96 4.39 -13.39 -2.22
C LYS A 96 4.61 -12.27 -1.21
N ALA A 97 5.85 -12.00 -0.80
CA ALA A 97 6.18 -10.86 0.06
C ALA A 97 5.87 -9.52 -0.62
N ASN A 98 6.18 -9.38 -1.92
CA ASN A 98 5.83 -8.18 -2.66
C ASN A 98 4.33 -7.99 -2.77
N LEU A 99 3.57 -9.06 -3.11
CA LEU A 99 2.11 -8.99 -3.20
C LEU A 99 1.46 -8.68 -1.85
N LEU A 100 2.00 -9.25 -0.76
CA LEU A 100 1.55 -8.94 0.60
C LEU A 100 1.81 -7.48 0.96
N GLY A 101 3.01 -6.97 0.68
CA GLY A 101 3.39 -5.57 0.93
C GLY A 101 2.48 -4.59 0.21
N GLU A 102 2.21 -4.82 -1.07
CA GLU A 102 1.28 -4.01 -1.86
C GLU A 102 -0.15 -4.07 -1.32
N SER A 103 -0.63 -5.27 -0.97
CA SER A 103 -1.98 -5.42 -0.43
C SER A 103 -2.16 -4.71 0.91
N VAL A 104 -1.15 -4.74 1.79
CA VAL A 104 -1.15 -4.01 3.07
C VAL A 104 -1.12 -2.50 2.82
N ALA A 105 -0.19 -2.00 2.00
CA ALA A 105 -0.03 -0.57 1.74
C ALA A 105 -1.28 0.02 1.08
N SER A 106 -1.79 -0.61 0.03
CA SER A 106 -2.98 -0.14 -0.70
C SER A 106 -4.27 -0.25 0.11
N ALA A 107 -4.44 -1.31 0.91
CA ALA A 107 -5.58 -1.38 1.82
C ALA A 107 -5.50 -0.34 2.93
N PHE A 108 -4.27 0.03 3.36
CA PHE A 108 -4.10 1.11 4.32
C PHE A 108 -4.44 2.48 3.73
N ASP A 109 -4.18 2.71 2.44
CA ASP A 109 -4.65 3.94 1.76
C ASP A 109 -6.18 4.03 1.83
N PHE A 110 -6.90 2.92 1.63
CA PHE A 110 -8.35 2.89 1.80
C PHE A 110 -8.80 3.05 3.26
N TYR A 111 -8.07 2.47 4.21
CA TYR A 111 -8.29 2.72 5.64
C TYR A 111 -8.19 4.21 5.97
N LEU A 112 -7.20 4.91 5.40
CA LEU A 112 -7.06 6.36 5.55
C LEU A 112 -8.27 7.10 4.97
N VAL A 113 -8.79 6.69 3.80
CA VAL A 113 -10.06 7.24 3.27
C VAL A 113 -11.16 7.14 4.32
N GLY A 114 -11.38 5.96 4.90
CA GLY A 114 -12.39 5.75 5.94
C GLY A 114 -12.16 6.62 7.18
N ARG A 115 -10.90 6.79 7.60
CA ARG A 115 -10.56 7.60 8.78
C ARG A 115 -10.73 9.10 8.58
N LEU A 116 -10.55 9.58 7.35
CA LEU A 116 -10.64 11.00 7.03
C LEU A 116 -12.06 11.42 6.65
N LEU A 117 -12.87 10.53 6.11
CA LEU A 117 -14.25 10.82 5.75
C LEU A 117 -15.04 11.35 6.96
N GLY A 118 -15.69 12.50 6.76
CA GLY A 118 -16.47 13.18 7.80
C GLY A 118 -15.65 13.88 8.89
N ARG A 119 -14.30 13.79 8.85
CA ARG A 119 -13.41 14.45 9.83
C ARG A 119 -12.51 15.51 9.20
N SER A 120 -12.04 15.26 7.99
CA SER A 120 -11.12 16.14 7.25
C SER A 120 -11.69 16.39 5.85
N PRO A 121 -12.82 17.13 5.72
CA PRO A 121 -13.50 17.29 4.43
C PRO A 121 -12.67 18.05 3.40
N ASP A 122 -11.70 18.87 3.85
CA ASP A 122 -10.83 19.67 2.98
C ASP A 122 -9.50 18.93 2.67
N SER A 123 -9.43 17.62 2.90
CA SER A 123 -8.24 16.82 2.62
C SER A 123 -8.01 16.68 1.12
N SER A 124 -6.83 17.12 0.65
CA SER A 124 -6.45 16.97 -0.76
C SER A 124 -6.28 15.48 -1.16
N PHE A 125 -5.96 14.62 -0.19
CA PHE A 125 -5.97 13.17 -0.39
C PHE A 125 -7.38 12.68 -0.73
N LEU A 126 -8.42 13.04 0.04
CA LEU A 126 -9.80 12.66 -0.28
C LEU A 126 -10.27 13.24 -1.62
N GLU A 127 -9.94 14.53 -1.89
CA GLU A 127 -10.25 15.18 -3.16
C GLU A 127 -9.66 14.46 -4.38
N THR A 128 -8.56 13.74 -4.19
CA THR A 128 -7.89 12.97 -5.25
C THR A 128 -8.38 11.52 -5.29
N GLN A 129 -8.43 10.82 -4.16
CA GLN A 129 -8.70 9.37 -4.13
C GLN A 129 -10.16 9.04 -4.39
N VAL A 130 -11.10 9.78 -3.79
CA VAL A 130 -12.53 9.47 -3.96
C VAL A 130 -13.00 9.59 -5.42
N PRO A 131 -12.64 10.65 -6.18
CA PRO A 131 -12.96 10.72 -7.60
C PRO A 131 -12.31 9.63 -8.46
N ARG A 132 -11.07 9.21 -8.16
CA ARG A 132 -10.40 8.10 -8.85
C ARG A 132 -11.10 6.77 -8.62
N MET A 133 -11.52 6.51 -7.37
CA MET A 133 -12.34 5.33 -7.04
C MET A 133 -13.69 5.36 -7.75
N ALA A 134 -14.31 6.55 -7.83
CA ALA A 134 -15.58 6.73 -8.54
C ALA A 134 -15.42 6.44 -10.05
N ALA A 135 -14.37 6.95 -10.68
CA ALA A 135 -14.07 6.67 -12.08
C ALA A 135 -13.83 5.16 -12.31
N ALA A 136 -13.07 4.49 -11.44
CA ALA A 136 -12.83 3.07 -11.55
C ALA A 136 -14.12 2.24 -11.37
N ALA A 137 -15.01 2.66 -10.46
CA ALA A 137 -16.30 2.01 -10.25
C ALA A 137 -17.23 2.21 -11.46
N GLU A 138 -17.27 3.40 -12.06
CA GLU A 138 -18.01 3.70 -13.29
C GLU A 138 -17.51 2.84 -14.45
N ASP A 139 -16.19 2.76 -14.66
CA ASP A 139 -15.57 1.93 -15.70
C ASP A 139 -15.88 0.43 -15.50
N ALA A 140 -16.01 -0.01 -14.26
CA ALA A 140 -16.44 -1.38 -13.93
C ALA A 140 -17.96 -1.60 -14.12
N GLY A 141 -18.73 -0.55 -14.40
CA GLY A 141 -20.18 -0.59 -14.55
C GLY A 141 -20.93 -0.76 -13.21
N ALA A 142 -20.33 -0.31 -12.12
CA ALA A 142 -20.96 -0.35 -10.80
C ALA A 142 -22.01 0.76 -10.65
N ASP A 143 -23.00 0.49 -9.79
CA ASP A 143 -23.98 1.51 -9.40
C ASP A 143 -23.28 2.56 -8.51
N PRO A 144 -23.47 3.88 -8.76
CA PRO A 144 -22.93 4.94 -7.88
C PRO A 144 -23.32 4.75 -6.40
N GLU A 145 -24.53 4.27 -6.10
CA GLU A 145 -24.98 3.99 -4.72
C GLU A 145 -24.13 2.90 -4.04
N ALA A 146 -23.56 1.97 -4.83
CA ALA A 146 -22.69 0.93 -4.29
C ALA A 146 -21.37 1.51 -3.76
N LEU A 147 -20.76 2.47 -4.47
CA LEU A 147 -19.57 3.16 -4.00
C LEU A 147 -19.85 4.04 -2.77
N GLU A 148 -20.96 4.80 -2.78
CA GLU A 148 -21.34 5.61 -1.62
C GLU A 148 -21.54 4.74 -0.37
N THR A 149 -22.17 3.58 -0.54
CA THR A 149 -22.36 2.60 0.55
C THR A 149 -21.01 2.08 1.04
N LEU A 150 -20.10 1.71 0.13
CA LEU A 150 -18.76 1.24 0.47
C LEU A 150 -17.97 2.27 1.26
N LEU A 151 -18.00 3.54 0.84
CA LEU A 151 -17.30 4.64 1.52
C LEU A 151 -17.90 4.90 2.91
N ARG A 152 -19.22 4.84 3.05
CA ARG A 152 -19.88 4.97 4.36
C ARG A 152 -19.48 3.82 5.30
N GLU A 153 -19.51 2.58 4.83
CA GLU A 153 -19.08 1.42 5.62
C GLU A 153 -17.61 1.52 6.02
N ALA A 154 -16.75 2.02 5.13
CA ALA A 154 -15.35 2.26 5.44
C ALA A 154 -15.15 3.34 6.52
N ALA A 155 -16.00 4.36 6.56
CA ALA A 155 -15.96 5.37 7.61
C ALA A 155 -16.48 4.85 8.97
N GLU A 156 -17.44 3.92 8.95
CA GLU A 156 -18.02 3.30 10.14
C GLU A 156 -17.11 2.21 10.73
N GLU A 157 -16.52 1.35 9.88
CA GLU A 157 -15.70 0.18 10.26
C GLU A 157 -14.38 0.13 9.44
N PRO A 158 -13.47 1.11 9.60
CA PRO A 158 -12.28 1.24 8.75
C PRO A 158 -11.31 0.05 8.88
N GLU A 159 -11.19 -0.56 10.07
CA GLU A 159 -10.33 -1.73 10.31
C GLU A 159 -10.86 -2.96 9.54
N ARG A 160 -12.16 -3.15 9.51
CA ARG A 160 -12.79 -4.22 8.73
C ARG A 160 -12.65 -3.97 7.23
N ALA A 161 -12.84 -2.71 6.80
CA ALA A 161 -12.67 -2.33 5.41
C ALA A 161 -11.23 -2.58 4.94
N PHE A 162 -10.24 -2.29 5.79
CA PHE A 162 -8.84 -2.61 5.55
C PHE A 162 -8.64 -4.10 5.26
N GLU A 163 -9.10 -4.99 6.17
CA GLU A 163 -8.83 -6.41 6.03
C GLU A 163 -9.55 -7.04 4.85
N ASP A 164 -10.82 -6.70 4.64
CA ASP A 164 -11.59 -7.22 3.50
C ASP A 164 -10.94 -6.81 2.16
N LEU A 165 -10.44 -5.57 2.06
CA LEU A 165 -9.75 -5.12 0.85
C LEU A 165 -8.36 -5.76 0.71
N ARG A 166 -7.58 -5.80 1.79
CA ARG A 166 -6.25 -6.42 1.80
C ARG A 166 -6.31 -7.87 1.34
N GLU A 167 -7.26 -8.63 1.90
CA GLU A 167 -7.49 -10.04 1.53
C GLU A 167 -7.82 -10.17 0.04
N LEU A 168 -8.76 -9.38 -0.45
CA LEU A 168 -9.15 -9.38 -1.86
C LEU A 168 -7.96 -9.08 -2.79
N LEU A 169 -7.18 -8.04 -2.46
CA LEU A 169 -6.02 -7.62 -3.28
C LEU A 169 -4.94 -8.70 -3.29
N PHE A 170 -4.63 -9.28 -2.12
CA PHE A 170 -3.64 -10.34 -2.01
C PHE A 170 -4.07 -11.60 -2.78
N ASP A 171 -5.29 -12.10 -2.55
CA ASP A 171 -5.80 -13.30 -3.20
C ASP A 171 -5.89 -13.13 -4.72
N THR A 172 -6.40 -11.99 -5.17
CA THR A 172 -6.53 -11.72 -6.61
C THR A 172 -5.17 -11.61 -7.28
N SER A 173 -4.25 -10.85 -6.71
CA SER A 173 -2.91 -10.67 -7.27
C SER A 173 -2.10 -11.97 -7.25
N LEU A 174 -2.21 -12.77 -6.19
CA LEU A 174 -1.59 -14.09 -6.10
C LEU A 174 -2.15 -15.06 -7.16
N ALA A 175 -3.47 -15.12 -7.30
CA ALA A 175 -4.11 -15.96 -8.30
C ALA A 175 -3.72 -15.55 -9.74
N LEU A 176 -3.61 -14.25 -10.01
CA LEU A 176 -3.10 -13.73 -11.30
C LEU A 176 -1.63 -14.08 -11.51
N ALA A 177 -0.80 -14.01 -10.46
CA ALA A 177 0.61 -14.36 -10.54
C ALA A 177 0.83 -15.86 -10.78
N GLU A 178 -0.05 -16.71 -10.28
CA GLU A 178 -0.01 -18.17 -10.44
C GLU A 178 -0.76 -18.67 -11.67
N ALA A 179 -1.57 -17.84 -12.33
CA ALA A 179 -2.32 -18.20 -13.52
C ALA A 179 -1.42 -18.73 -14.62
N SER A 180 -1.79 -19.87 -15.19
CA SER A 180 -1.09 -20.58 -16.27
C SER A 180 -1.73 -20.35 -17.64
N SER A 181 -2.93 -19.80 -17.70
CA SER A 181 -3.70 -19.51 -18.90
C SER A 181 -4.45 -18.17 -18.78
N VAL A 182 -4.93 -17.67 -19.91
CA VAL A 182 -5.81 -16.48 -19.94
C VAL A 182 -7.12 -16.78 -19.25
N GLU A 183 -7.61 -18.00 -19.37
CA GLU A 183 -8.85 -18.47 -18.74
C GLU A 183 -8.75 -18.47 -17.22
N ASP A 184 -7.61 -18.92 -16.65
CA ASP A 184 -7.35 -18.88 -15.20
C ASP A 184 -7.31 -17.44 -14.70
N ALA A 185 -6.64 -16.55 -15.42
CA ALA A 185 -6.56 -15.12 -15.08
C ALA A 185 -7.95 -14.46 -15.13
N ALA A 186 -8.71 -14.71 -16.19
CA ALA A 186 -10.08 -14.19 -16.35
C ALA A 186 -11.00 -14.69 -15.23
N ALA A 187 -10.91 -15.97 -14.86
CA ALA A 187 -11.69 -16.54 -13.76
C ALA A 187 -11.33 -15.88 -12.41
N SER A 188 -10.06 -15.53 -12.19
CA SER A 188 -9.63 -14.84 -10.97
C SER A 188 -10.22 -13.44 -10.86
N LEU A 189 -10.19 -12.66 -11.96
CA LEU A 189 -10.81 -11.34 -12.00
C LEU A 189 -12.33 -11.39 -11.88
N THR A 190 -12.97 -12.43 -12.45
CA THR A 190 -14.42 -12.62 -12.31
C THR A 190 -14.81 -12.86 -10.85
N ARG A 191 -14.05 -13.68 -10.11
CA ARG A 191 -14.29 -13.90 -8.67
C ARG A 191 -14.11 -12.61 -7.86
N ALA A 192 -13.07 -11.81 -8.18
CA ALA A 192 -12.85 -10.54 -7.51
C ALA A 192 -14.01 -9.56 -7.72
N LYS A 193 -14.66 -9.60 -8.89
CA LYS A 193 -15.79 -8.73 -9.22
C LYS A 193 -17.01 -8.95 -8.30
N ASP A 194 -17.21 -10.16 -7.79
CA ASP A 194 -18.34 -10.49 -6.91
C ASP A 194 -18.14 -9.99 -5.46
N HIS A 195 -16.95 -9.51 -5.12
CA HIS A 195 -16.64 -8.95 -3.80
C HIS A 195 -17.15 -7.51 -3.68
N ARG A 196 -17.47 -7.04 -2.45
CA ARG A 196 -17.94 -5.66 -2.22
C ARG A 196 -16.99 -4.59 -2.74
N PHE A 197 -15.68 -4.86 -2.76
CA PHE A 197 -14.65 -4.00 -3.34
C PHE A 197 -14.39 -4.28 -4.83
N GLY A 198 -15.11 -5.21 -5.46
CA GLY A 198 -14.87 -5.64 -6.84
C GLY A 198 -14.90 -4.49 -7.85
N ALA A 199 -15.77 -3.51 -7.61
CA ALA A 199 -15.90 -2.34 -8.47
C ALA A 199 -14.65 -1.46 -8.53
N ILE A 200 -13.83 -1.44 -7.47
CA ILE A 200 -12.62 -0.61 -7.39
C ILE A 200 -11.31 -1.40 -7.49
N VAL A 201 -11.37 -2.72 -7.76
CA VAL A 201 -10.14 -3.54 -7.89
C VAL A 201 -9.19 -3.00 -8.97
N HIS A 202 -9.72 -2.48 -10.07
CA HIS A 202 -8.91 -1.92 -11.16
C HIS A 202 -8.18 -0.62 -10.78
N HIS A 203 -8.61 0.06 -9.73
CA HIS A 203 -7.92 1.22 -9.18
C HIS A 203 -6.50 0.89 -8.69
N TYR A 204 -6.24 -0.35 -8.27
CA TYR A 204 -4.98 -0.78 -7.64
C TYR A 204 -3.93 -1.34 -8.59
N GLU A 205 -4.12 -1.25 -9.90
CA GLU A 205 -3.13 -1.64 -10.92
C GLU A 205 -2.48 -3.03 -10.71
N LEU A 206 -3.25 -4.03 -10.34
CA LEU A 206 -2.78 -5.38 -10.01
C LEU A 206 -1.86 -5.99 -11.07
N SER A 207 -2.00 -5.61 -12.34
CA SER A 207 -1.13 -6.06 -13.42
C SER A 207 0.34 -5.69 -13.18
N ASN A 208 0.59 -4.46 -12.69
CA ASN A 208 1.93 -3.99 -12.36
C ASN A 208 2.52 -4.80 -11.20
N TRP A 209 1.73 -5.09 -10.17
CA TRP A 209 2.15 -5.92 -9.04
C TRP A 209 2.55 -7.31 -9.49
N VAL A 210 1.73 -7.94 -10.33
CA VAL A 210 1.97 -9.28 -10.85
C VAL A 210 3.24 -9.31 -11.71
N ILE A 211 3.43 -8.34 -12.61
CA ILE A 211 4.63 -8.26 -13.45
C ILE A 211 5.87 -8.12 -12.57
N ARG A 212 5.88 -7.18 -11.63
CA ARG A 212 7.00 -6.95 -10.73
C ARG A 212 7.33 -8.20 -9.91
N SER A 213 6.32 -8.82 -9.32
CA SER A 213 6.49 -10.02 -8.48
C SER A 213 7.01 -11.22 -9.27
N LYS A 214 6.58 -11.37 -10.53
CA LYS A 214 7.13 -12.38 -11.43
C LYS A 214 8.60 -12.11 -11.80
N LEU A 215 8.98 -10.85 -11.98
CA LEU A 215 10.38 -10.47 -12.20
C LEU A 215 11.26 -10.76 -10.98
N GLU A 216 10.76 -10.49 -9.77
CA GLU A 216 11.45 -10.85 -8.53
C GLU A 216 11.71 -12.35 -8.42
N ARG A 217 10.73 -13.16 -8.78
CA ARG A 217 10.85 -14.65 -8.79
C ARG A 217 11.95 -15.16 -9.73
N LEU A 218 12.25 -14.39 -10.78
CA LEU A 218 13.30 -14.71 -11.75
C LEU A 218 14.67 -14.15 -11.35
N ALA A 219 14.76 -13.33 -10.31
CA ALA A 219 16.02 -12.78 -9.85
C ALA A 219 16.97 -13.88 -9.35
N PRO A 220 18.30 -13.77 -9.59
CA PRO A 220 19.26 -14.81 -9.21
C PRO A 220 19.30 -15.14 -7.72
N ASN A 221 18.91 -14.17 -6.88
CA ASN A 221 18.90 -14.29 -5.43
C ASN A 221 17.48 -14.41 -4.85
N ALA A 222 16.47 -14.65 -5.70
CA ALA A 222 15.10 -14.83 -5.22
C ALA A 222 15.03 -16.00 -4.23
N THR A 223 14.42 -15.78 -3.08
CA THR A 223 14.12 -16.89 -2.17
C THR A 223 13.02 -17.74 -2.79
N LYS A 224 13.16 -19.07 -2.65
CA LYS A 224 12.11 -20.01 -3.05
C LYS A 224 11.12 -20.27 -1.92
N ASP A 225 11.49 -19.85 -0.71
CA ASP A 225 10.65 -20.00 0.47
C ASP A 225 9.76 -18.74 0.60
N GLU A 226 8.52 -18.90 0.24
CA GLU A 226 7.47 -17.88 0.34
C GLU A 226 6.50 -18.18 1.50
N ALA A 227 6.85 -19.13 2.40
CA ALA A 227 6.01 -19.55 3.49
C ALA A 227 5.74 -18.41 4.48
N ALA A 228 6.77 -17.61 4.79
CA ALA A 228 6.65 -16.50 5.74
C ALA A 228 5.58 -15.47 5.33
N ALA A 229 5.46 -15.15 4.03
CA ALA A 229 4.40 -14.26 3.56
C ALA A 229 3.00 -14.85 3.76
N LEU A 230 2.83 -16.15 3.52
CA LEU A 230 1.56 -16.85 3.75
C LEU A 230 1.23 -17.00 5.25
N GLU A 231 2.25 -17.13 6.10
CA GLU A 231 2.05 -17.16 7.56
C GLU A 231 1.57 -15.81 8.08
N VAL A 232 2.14 -14.71 7.58
CA VAL A 232 1.67 -13.37 7.92
C VAL A 232 0.24 -13.15 7.39
N ASP A 233 -0.05 -13.50 6.13
CA ASP A 233 -1.39 -13.41 5.57
C ASP A 233 -2.42 -14.17 6.43
N ARG A 234 -2.10 -15.41 6.82
CA ARG A 234 -2.96 -16.21 7.71
C ARG A 234 -3.15 -15.55 9.06
N ALA A 235 -2.08 -15.00 9.66
CA ALA A 235 -2.17 -14.33 10.95
C ALA A 235 -3.06 -13.07 10.88
N LEU A 236 -3.01 -12.31 9.78
CA LEU A 236 -3.89 -11.17 9.57
C LEU A 236 -5.35 -11.59 9.45
N ARG A 237 -5.67 -12.65 8.69
CA ARG A 237 -7.03 -13.20 8.55
C ARG A 237 -7.61 -13.74 9.86
N GLU A 238 -6.76 -14.32 10.73
CA GLU A 238 -7.17 -14.86 12.02
C GLU A 238 -7.25 -13.79 13.12
N ALA A 239 -6.67 -12.62 12.90
CA ALA A 239 -6.69 -11.53 13.86
C ALA A 239 -8.09 -10.91 13.96
N PRO A 240 -8.60 -10.63 15.17
CA PRO A 240 -9.85 -9.88 15.34
C PRO A 240 -9.78 -8.46 14.76
N ASP A 241 -8.58 -7.91 14.67
CA ASP A 241 -8.24 -6.61 14.12
C ASP A 241 -6.86 -6.72 13.46
N ALA A 242 -6.85 -6.74 12.12
CA ALA A 242 -5.63 -6.89 11.33
C ALA A 242 -4.73 -5.65 11.42
N VAL A 243 -5.31 -4.45 11.52
CA VAL A 243 -4.55 -3.19 11.70
C VAL A 243 -3.84 -3.22 13.05
N GLY A 244 -4.56 -3.58 14.11
CA GLY A 244 -3.98 -3.75 15.44
C GLY A 244 -2.90 -4.85 15.50
N TRP A 245 -3.06 -5.92 14.71
CA TRP A 245 -2.02 -6.94 14.58
C TRP A 245 -0.75 -6.37 13.93
N LEU A 246 -0.87 -5.62 12.85
CA LEU A 246 0.27 -4.95 12.19
C LEU A 246 0.93 -3.94 13.12
N GLU A 247 0.15 -3.16 13.84
CA GLU A 247 0.68 -2.22 14.85
C GLU A 247 1.53 -2.96 15.89
N ALA A 248 1.00 -4.04 16.46
CA ALA A 248 1.69 -4.79 17.50
C ALA A 248 2.95 -5.52 17.02
N ASN A 249 2.94 -6.06 15.79
CA ASN A 249 3.99 -6.96 15.29
C ASN A 249 5.00 -6.27 14.37
N TRP A 250 4.64 -5.17 13.70
CA TRP A 250 5.52 -4.47 12.76
C TRP A 250 5.87 -3.06 13.25
N VAL A 251 4.87 -2.26 13.65
CA VAL A 251 5.06 -0.85 13.98
C VAL A 251 5.76 -0.68 15.33
N ARG A 252 5.23 -1.26 16.40
CA ARG A 252 5.84 -1.15 17.75
C ARG A 252 7.28 -1.65 17.82
N PRO A 253 7.62 -2.84 17.27
CA PRO A 253 9.01 -3.28 17.24
C PRO A 253 9.93 -2.31 16.49
N ALA A 254 9.44 -1.71 15.39
CA ALA A 254 10.22 -0.73 14.63
C ALA A 254 10.46 0.55 15.43
N LEU A 255 9.46 1.06 16.14
CA LEU A 255 9.59 2.23 17.04
C LEU A 255 10.55 1.97 18.21
N GLU A 256 10.62 0.74 18.72
CA GLU A 256 11.51 0.37 19.81
C GLU A 256 12.94 0.01 19.34
N GLY A 257 13.25 0.19 18.06
CA GLY A 257 14.55 -0.16 17.48
C GLY A 257 14.86 -1.66 17.50
N ARG A 258 13.83 -2.50 17.73
CA ARG A 258 13.94 -3.96 17.69
C ARG A 258 13.83 -4.46 16.25
N THR A 259 14.61 -5.49 15.92
CA THR A 259 14.39 -6.21 14.66
C THR A 259 13.02 -6.86 14.74
N VAL A 260 12.17 -6.58 13.77
CA VAL A 260 10.87 -7.25 13.64
C VAL A 260 11.15 -8.75 13.56
N MET A 261 10.57 -9.53 14.48
CA MET A 261 10.79 -10.97 14.50
C MET A 261 10.16 -11.57 13.25
N SER A 262 10.98 -12.19 12.38
CA SER A 262 10.44 -13.18 11.47
C SER A 262 9.76 -14.25 12.33
N LEU A 263 8.51 -14.58 12.05
CA LEU A 263 7.82 -15.69 12.70
C LEU A 263 8.70 -16.92 12.48
N GLY A 264 9.48 -17.26 13.51
CA GLY A 264 10.41 -18.39 13.43
C GLY A 264 9.60 -19.67 13.35
N VAL A 265 9.86 -20.42 12.30
CA VAL A 265 9.48 -21.83 12.22
C VAL A 265 10.18 -22.55 13.38
N GLN A 266 9.41 -22.96 14.39
CA GLN A 266 9.81 -24.01 15.34
C GLN A 266 9.44 -25.36 14.77
#